data_e33d3992ad7c94453935df4b0b439762
#
_entry.id   e33d3992ad7c94453935df4b0b439762
#
_cell.length_a   1.000
_cell.length_b   1.000
_cell.length_c   1.000
_cell.angle_alpha   90.00
_cell.angle_beta   90.00
_cell.angle_gamma   90.00
#
_symmetry.space_group_name_H-M   'P 1'
#
loop_
_entity.id
_entity.type
_entity.pdbx_description
1 polymer ?
#
loop_
_entity_poly.entity_id
_entity_poly.type
_entity_poly.pdbx_seq_one_letter_code
_entity_poly.pdbx_strand_id
1 'polypeptide(L)'
;YYPNQEKIAVIDSGKVEEFVILDAVSGEQVFAGKSLYTAKSAWSDKTRTTLDFSARTTPGEYILKVNGASVAFPVKDSVLSPLADAALKSFYYQRTAIPIEEQYAGQWNRPAGHPDNHVLIHASAASPGRPSGTIVSSSKGWYDAGDYNKYIVNSGYSIGLMQSIYQLFPDYFSRQKINIPESDNHTPDLLDEMHYNLDWMLTMQDPADGGVYHKLTTPFFEGFVKPVDCKQQRYIVQKSITAALDFAAVMAQASRLFASYEKDYPGFSKRALLAAEKAYAWAEKHPEDYYNQNLLNQKFQPEIATGEYGDTHADDEFFWAATELYFSTGKEIYREEVIKKAPKVYTAPGWGNTFALGIFA
;
A
#
# COMPACT_ATOMS: atom_id res chain seq x y z
N TYR A 1 -3.86 -20.35 15.31
CA TYR A 1 -2.78 -21.12 14.69
C TYR A 1 -3.30 -21.93 13.49
N TYR A 2 -2.42 -22.24 12.54
CA TYR A 2 -2.71 -23.18 11.46
C TYR A 2 -2.53 -24.63 11.91
N PRO A 3 -3.35 -25.60 11.42
CA PRO A 3 -3.28 -27.00 11.84
C PRO A 3 -1.90 -27.64 11.68
N ASN A 4 -1.27 -27.44 10.53
CA ASN A 4 -0.04 -28.12 10.14
C ASN A 4 1.23 -27.26 10.27
N GLN A 5 1.15 -26.15 11.00
CA GLN A 5 2.29 -25.29 11.26
C GLN A 5 2.74 -25.36 12.72
N GLU A 6 3.91 -24.81 12.99
CA GLU A 6 4.45 -24.65 14.35
C GLU A 6 3.48 -23.83 15.22
N LYS A 7 3.26 -24.28 16.44
CA LYS A 7 2.38 -23.65 17.44
C LYS A 7 3.14 -23.39 18.72
N ILE A 8 3.61 -22.18 18.83
CA ILE A 8 4.43 -21.73 19.96
C ILE A 8 3.65 -20.71 20.78
N ALA A 9 3.66 -20.88 22.08
CA ALA A 9 3.28 -19.84 23.03
C ALA A 9 4.49 -19.40 23.85
N VAL A 10 4.55 -18.10 24.15
CA VAL A 10 5.61 -17.52 24.98
C VAL A 10 4.97 -16.91 26.22
N ILE A 11 5.49 -17.28 27.38
CA ILE A 11 5.00 -16.81 28.68
C ILE A 11 6.04 -15.90 29.30
N ASP A 12 5.59 -14.73 29.73
CA ASP A 12 6.38 -13.74 30.45
C ASP A 12 6.47 -14.13 31.97
N SER A 13 7.00 -15.29 32.22
CA SER A 13 7.12 -15.86 33.56
C SER A 13 8.36 -16.75 33.64
N GLY A 14 8.89 -16.89 34.85
CA GLY A 14 9.95 -17.82 35.17
C GLY A 14 9.56 -19.27 34.89
N LYS A 15 10.18 -20.21 35.57
CA LYS A 15 10.05 -21.66 35.34
C LYS A 15 8.61 -22.12 35.20
N VAL A 16 8.28 -22.65 34.02
CA VAL A 16 7.05 -23.42 33.73
C VAL A 16 7.47 -24.88 33.52
N GLU A 17 6.92 -25.81 34.24
CA GLU A 17 7.25 -27.22 34.06
C GLU A 17 6.30 -27.93 33.12
N GLU A 18 5.01 -27.69 33.27
CA GLU A 18 3.97 -28.33 32.47
C GLU A 18 2.86 -27.34 32.09
N PHE A 19 2.20 -27.64 30.99
CA PHE A 19 1.01 -26.92 30.54
C PHE A 19 -0.01 -27.90 29.94
N VAL A 20 -1.27 -27.48 29.88
CA VAL A 20 -2.33 -28.29 29.27
C VAL A 20 -3.12 -27.46 28.27
N ILE A 21 -3.68 -28.14 27.26
CA ILE A 21 -4.65 -27.58 26.36
C ILE A 21 -5.97 -28.30 26.54
N LEU A 22 -7.02 -27.51 26.72
CA LEU A 22 -8.38 -28.01 26.82
C LEU A 22 -9.12 -27.71 25.55
N ASP A 23 -10.03 -28.56 25.14
CA ASP A 23 -11.07 -28.21 24.18
C ASP A 23 -11.99 -27.15 24.78
N ALA A 24 -12.25 -26.06 24.09
CA ALA A 24 -12.98 -24.94 24.66
C ALA A 24 -14.49 -25.20 24.80
N VAL A 25 -15.02 -26.21 24.10
CA VAL A 25 -16.45 -26.58 24.16
C VAL A 25 -16.71 -27.64 25.23
N SER A 26 -15.95 -28.73 25.19
CA SER A 26 -16.14 -29.84 26.13
C SER A 26 -15.45 -29.63 27.48
N GLY A 27 -14.41 -28.79 27.53
CA GLY A 27 -13.55 -28.63 28.71
C GLY A 27 -12.57 -29.77 28.91
N GLU A 28 -12.57 -30.79 28.08
CA GLU A 28 -11.68 -31.95 28.19
C GLU A 28 -10.23 -31.58 27.86
N GLN A 29 -9.29 -32.21 28.57
CA GLN A 29 -7.88 -32.06 28.25
C GLN A 29 -7.53 -32.85 26.98
N VAL A 30 -7.08 -32.14 25.97
CA VAL A 30 -6.75 -32.69 24.63
C VAL A 30 -5.26 -32.72 24.35
N PHE A 31 -4.45 -32.03 25.16
CA PHE A 31 -2.99 -32.07 25.09
C PHE A 31 -2.36 -31.73 26.43
N ALA A 32 -1.21 -32.30 26.70
CA ALA A 32 -0.32 -31.93 27.80
C ALA A 32 1.11 -31.86 27.28
N GLY A 33 1.85 -30.86 27.70
CA GLY A 33 3.24 -30.67 27.28
C GLY A 33 4.11 -30.11 28.39
N LYS A 34 5.41 -30.17 28.14
CA LYS A 34 6.43 -29.53 28.99
C LYS A 34 6.97 -28.29 28.28
N SER A 35 7.54 -27.37 29.05
CA SER A 35 8.22 -26.24 28.48
C SER A 35 9.38 -26.67 27.57
N LEU A 36 9.53 -26.00 26.45
CA LEU A 36 10.63 -26.28 25.50
C LEU A 36 11.95 -25.74 26.03
N TYR A 37 11.98 -24.48 26.40
CA TYR A 37 13.12 -23.84 27.07
C TYR A 37 12.67 -22.57 27.81
N THR A 38 13.53 -22.10 28.71
CA THR A 38 13.38 -20.83 29.43
C THR A 38 14.66 -20.03 29.25
N ALA A 39 14.53 -18.77 28.82
CA ALA A 39 15.68 -17.89 28.58
C ALA A 39 15.35 -16.43 28.92
N LYS A 40 16.40 -15.67 29.28
CA LYS A 40 16.29 -14.22 29.40
C LYS A 40 16.16 -13.62 27.99
N SER A 41 15.21 -12.71 27.82
CA SER A 41 15.02 -12.01 26.55
C SER A 41 16.21 -11.10 26.26
N ALA A 42 16.72 -11.12 25.03
CA ALA A 42 17.76 -10.19 24.57
C ALA A 42 17.28 -8.74 24.46
N TRP A 43 15.96 -8.52 24.41
CA TRP A 43 15.31 -7.22 24.17
C TRP A 43 14.67 -6.62 25.42
N SER A 44 14.62 -7.38 26.51
CA SER A 44 14.04 -6.93 27.79
C SER A 44 14.66 -7.70 28.93
N ASP A 45 14.55 -7.19 30.16
CA ASP A 45 15.06 -7.88 31.35
C ASP A 45 14.19 -9.08 31.82
N LYS A 46 13.15 -9.43 31.05
CA LYS A 46 12.22 -10.47 31.40
C LYS A 46 12.73 -11.85 31.02
N THR A 47 12.50 -12.82 31.90
CA THR A 47 12.68 -14.24 31.59
C THR A 47 11.41 -14.78 30.97
N ARG A 48 11.53 -15.44 29.83
CA ARG A 48 10.42 -16.00 29.06
C ARG A 48 10.56 -17.50 28.93
N THR A 49 9.44 -18.18 29.02
CA THR A 49 9.35 -19.64 28.81
C THR A 49 8.55 -19.90 27.54
N THR A 50 9.10 -20.75 26.67
CA THR A 50 8.51 -21.16 25.40
C THR A 50 7.81 -22.50 25.56
N LEU A 51 6.59 -22.58 25.09
CA LEU A 51 5.77 -23.79 25.07
C LEU A 51 5.53 -24.19 23.63
N ASP A 52 5.72 -25.46 23.29
CA ASP A 52 5.45 -26.03 21.98
C ASP A 52 4.29 -27.04 22.07
N PHE A 53 3.27 -26.80 21.26
CA PHE A 53 2.12 -27.69 21.09
C PHE A 53 1.83 -27.95 19.60
N SER A 54 2.85 -27.90 18.77
CA SER A 54 2.76 -28.11 17.31
C SER A 54 2.12 -29.45 16.94
N ALA A 55 2.26 -30.45 17.79
CA ALA A 55 1.63 -31.77 17.64
C ALA A 55 0.08 -31.71 17.69
N ARG A 56 -0.52 -30.63 18.18
CA ARG A 56 -1.97 -30.44 18.13
C ARG A 56 -2.40 -29.93 16.76
N THR A 57 -2.76 -30.82 15.83
CA THR A 57 -3.10 -30.49 14.44
C THR A 57 -4.60 -30.41 14.15
N THR A 58 -5.45 -30.93 15.02
CA THR A 58 -6.90 -30.94 14.82
C THR A 58 -7.46 -29.53 14.87
N PRO A 59 -8.25 -29.11 13.88
CA PRO A 59 -8.98 -27.84 13.95
C PRO A 59 -9.95 -27.79 15.12
N GLY A 60 -10.11 -26.63 15.75
CA GLY A 60 -11.01 -26.42 16.90
C GLY A 60 -10.69 -25.15 17.66
N GLU A 61 -11.51 -24.87 18.67
CA GLU A 61 -11.28 -23.80 19.65
C GLU A 61 -10.70 -24.41 20.93
N TYR A 62 -9.64 -23.82 21.43
CA TYR A 62 -8.86 -24.37 22.53
C TYR A 62 -8.54 -23.35 23.62
N ILE A 63 -8.24 -23.83 24.82
CA ILE A 63 -7.77 -23.03 25.94
C ILE A 63 -6.42 -23.59 26.41
N LEU A 64 -5.36 -22.82 26.28
CA LEU A 64 -4.07 -23.08 26.89
C LEU A 64 -4.14 -22.69 28.39
N LYS A 65 -3.78 -23.61 29.27
CA LYS A 65 -3.67 -23.34 30.72
C LYS A 65 -2.24 -23.61 31.20
N VAL A 66 -1.71 -22.66 31.95
CA VAL A 66 -0.36 -22.74 32.52
C VAL A 66 -0.24 -21.81 33.73
N ASN A 67 0.31 -22.30 34.83
CA ASN A 67 0.55 -21.53 36.07
C ASN A 67 -0.66 -20.68 36.53
N GLY A 68 -1.87 -21.21 36.42
CA GLY A 68 -3.10 -20.48 36.77
C GLY A 68 -3.62 -19.48 35.75
N ALA A 69 -2.84 -19.17 34.74
CA ALA A 69 -3.28 -18.35 33.60
C ALA A 69 -3.95 -19.23 32.54
N SER A 70 -4.86 -18.60 31.74
CA SER A 70 -5.49 -19.26 30.61
C SER A 70 -5.68 -18.28 29.44
N VAL A 71 -5.55 -18.81 28.21
CA VAL A 71 -5.81 -18.05 26.98
C VAL A 71 -6.53 -18.94 25.96
N ALA A 72 -7.61 -18.44 25.40
CA ALA A 72 -8.33 -19.10 24.32
C ALA A 72 -7.66 -18.81 22.97
N PHE A 73 -7.63 -19.81 22.08
CA PHE A 73 -7.07 -19.67 20.73
C PHE A 73 -7.72 -20.67 19.77
N PRO A 74 -7.88 -20.29 18.48
CA PRO A 74 -8.30 -21.21 17.44
C PRO A 74 -7.13 -21.95 16.79
N VAL A 75 -7.41 -23.15 16.30
CA VAL A 75 -6.61 -23.87 15.30
C VAL A 75 -7.49 -24.07 14.08
N LYS A 76 -7.19 -23.39 12.95
CA LYS A 76 -7.99 -23.45 11.72
C LYS A 76 -7.20 -22.97 10.49
N ASP A 77 -7.57 -23.42 9.30
CA ASP A 77 -6.90 -23.06 8.04
C ASP A 77 -7.10 -21.61 7.63
N SER A 78 -8.06 -20.90 8.20
CA SER A 78 -8.38 -19.50 7.89
C SER A 78 -8.11 -18.55 9.05
N VAL A 79 -7.21 -18.90 9.95
CA VAL A 79 -7.01 -18.14 11.22
C VAL A 79 -6.61 -16.68 11.00
N LEU A 80 -5.86 -16.38 9.94
CA LEU A 80 -5.42 -15.02 9.62
C LEU A 80 -6.30 -14.31 8.57
N SER A 81 -7.30 -15.00 7.98
CA SER A 81 -8.16 -14.36 6.97
C SER A 81 -8.84 -13.08 7.48
N PRO A 82 -9.42 -13.04 8.70
CA PRO A 82 -10.03 -11.80 9.20
C PRO A 82 -9.02 -10.64 9.35
N LEU A 83 -7.76 -10.96 9.67
CA LEU A 83 -6.69 -9.96 9.73
C LEU A 83 -6.31 -9.46 8.34
N ALA A 84 -6.20 -10.35 7.36
CA ALA A 84 -5.94 -9.99 5.97
C ALA A 84 -7.06 -9.12 5.40
N ASP A 85 -8.33 -9.47 5.66
CA ASP A 85 -9.49 -8.68 5.24
C ASP A 85 -9.48 -7.29 5.89
N ALA A 86 -9.18 -7.20 7.19
CA ALA A 86 -9.08 -5.93 7.90
C ALA A 86 -7.91 -5.07 7.39
N ALA A 87 -6.77 -5.68 7.05
CA ALA A 87 -5.62 -4.99 6.49
C ALA A 87 -5.95 -4.35 5.12
N LEU A 88 -6.62 -5.08 4.23
CA LEU A 88 -7.07 -4.51 2.95
C LEU A 88 -8.20 -3.49 3.14
N LYS A 89 -9.13 -3.76 4.04
CA LYS A 89 -10.20 -2.82 4.39
C LYS A 89 -9.68 -1.48 4.89
N SER A 90 -8.49 -1.42 5.47
CA SER A 90 -7.88 -0.16 5.93
C SER A 90 -7.72 0.85 4.80
N PHE A 91 -7.45 0.43 3.57
CA PHE A 91 -7.36 1.32 2.40
C PHE A 91 -8.70 1.95 2.04
N TYR A 92 -9.81 1.21 2.15
CA TYR A 92 -11.15 1.79 1.99
C TYR A 92 -11.38 2.96 2.97
N TYR A 93 -10.94 2.84 4.22
CA TYR A 93 -11.06 3.93 5.19
C TYR A 93 -10.20 5.15 4.84
N GLN A 94 -9.17 4.99 4.01
CA GLN A 94 -8.32 6.09 3.53
C GLN A 94 -8.85 6.77 2.27
N ARG A 95 -9.92 6.27 1.64
CA ARG A 95 -10.49 6.90 0.44
C ARG A 95 -10.87 8.34 0.69
N THR A 96 -10.44 9.25 -0.20
CA THR A 96 -10.84 10.67 -0.19
C THR A 96 -12.09 10.89 -1.05
N ALA A 97 -12.65 12.07 -1.04
CA ALA A 97 -13.71 12.56 -1.92
C ALA A 97 -15.10 11.92 -1.75
N ILE A 98 -15.22 10.76 -1.17
CA ILE A 98 -16.51 10.07 -0.92
C ILE A 98 -16.79 9.93 0.58
N PRO A 99 -18.05 9.78 0.99
CA PRO A 99 -18.36 9.33 2.35
C PRO A 99 -17.88 7.88 2.54
N ILE A 100 -17.46 7.56 3.74
CA ILE A 100 -17.31 6.17 4.19
C ILE A 100 -18.62 5.78 4.84
N GLU A 101 -19.41 4.98 4.14
CA GLU A 101 -20.80 4.72 4.50
C GLU A 101 -20.93 3.66 5.60
N GLU A 102 -21.98 3.78 6.43
CA GLU A 102 -22.23 2.87 7.55
C GLU A 102 -22.39 1.41 7.12
N GLN A 103 -23.01 1.15 5.97
CA GLN A 103 -23.20 -0.22 5.45
C GLN A 103 -21.88 -0.94 5.17
N TYR A 104 -20.78 -0.21 4.90
CA TYR A 104 -19.44 -0.76 4.67
C TYR A 104 -18.51 -0.61 5.87
N ALA A 105 -18.76 0.33 6.76
CA ALA A 105 -17.84 0.73 7.82
C ALA A 105 -18.42 0.64 9.25
N GLY A 106 -19.72 0.38 9.41
CA GLY A 106 -20.37 0.36 10.72
C GLY A 106 -20.14 1.67 11.47
N GLN A 107 -19.73 1.57 12.72
CA GLN A 107 -19.46 2.74 13.58
C GLN A 107 -18.31 3.65 13.11
N TRP A 108 -17.46 3.19 12.16
CA TRP A 108 -16.33 3.94 11.61
C TRP A 108 -16.71 4.75 10.36
N ASN A 109 -18.01 4.91 10.10
CA ASN A 109 -18.49 5.74 9.00
C ASN A 109 -18.10 7.22 9.21
N ARG A 110 -17.93 7.94 8.09
CA ARG A 110 -17.62 9.37 8.12
C ARG A 110 -18.13 10.10 6.87
N PRO A 111 -18.40 11.41 6.94
CA PRO A 111 -18.66 12.22 5.77
C PRO A 111 -17.49 12.25 4.80
N ALA A 112 -17.77 12.63 3.55
CA ALA A 112 -16.73 12.90 2.57
C ALA A 112 -15.80 14.02 3.04
N GLY A 113 -14.49 13.81 2.83
CA GLY A 113 -13.47 14.84 3.02
C GLY A 113 -12.68 15.03 1.73
N HIS A 114 -12.15 16.23 1.50
CA HIS A 114 -11.23 16.55 0.40
C HIS A 114 -11.74 16.09 -0.97
N PRO A 115 -12.82 16.67 -1.53
CA PRO A 115 -13.31 16.32 -2.86
C PRO A 115 -12.27 16.62 -3.95
N ASP A 116 -11.28 17.46 -3.66
CA ASP A 116 -10.15 17.84 -4.51
C ASP A 116 -10.56 18.26 -5.95
N ASN A 117 -11.74 18.89 -6.06
CA ASN A 117 -12.25 19.45 -7.30
C ASN A 117 -11.83 20.91 -7.50
N HIS A 118 -11.10 21.50 -6.55
CA HIS A 118 -10.59 22.87 -6.58
C HIS A 118 -9.16 22.90 -6.00
N VAL A 119 -8.24 22.25 -6.69
CA VAL A 119 -6.82 22.21 -6.30
C VAL A 119 -6.05 23.20 -7.16
N LEU A 120 -5.13 23.95 -6.59
CA LEU A 120 -4.34 24.94 -7.32
C LEU A 120 -3.02 24.34 -7.81
N ILE A 121 -2.62 24.70 -9.00
CA ILE A 121 -1.24 24.48 -9.46
C ILE A 121 -0.34 25.41 -8.65
N HIS A 122 0.55 24.85 -7.83
CA HIS A 122 1.56 25.59 -7.09
C HIS A 122 2.57 26.24 -8.05
N ALA A 123 3.22 27.32 -7.62
CA ALA A 123 4.19 28.01 -8.48
C ALA A 123 5.36 27.10 -8.94
N SER A 124 5.74 26.11 -8.13
CA SER A 124 6.74 25.11 -8.52
C SER A 124 6.30 24.12 -9.60
N ALA A 125 4.99 23.99 -9.82
CA ALA A 125 4.39 23.10 -10.81
C ALA A 125 3.94 23.84 -12.07
N ALA A 126 4.15 25.15 -12.13
CA ALA A 126 3.66 25.98 -13.23
C ALA A 126 4.31 25.63 -14.56
N SER A 127 3.50 25.62 -15.61
CA SER A 127 3.91 25.42 -16.99
C SER A 127 3.13 26.38 -17.91
N PRO A 128 3.54 26.56 -19.18
CA PRO A 128 2.79 27.41 -20.11
C PRO A 128 1.31 27.06 -20.27
N GLY A 129 1.00 25.74 -20.22
CA GLY A 129 -0.38 25.25 -20.29
C GLY A 129 -1.12 25.22 -18.95
N ARG A 130 -0.40 25.32 -17.84
CA ARG A 130 -0.92 25.31 -16.46
C ARG A 130 -0.18 26.33 -15.59
N PRO A 131 -0.46 27.65 -15.73
CA PRO A 131 0.13 28.68 -14.89
C PRO A 131 -0.15 28.46 -13.40
N SER A 132 0.70 29.02 -12.53
CA SER A 132 0.44 29.05 -11.07
C SER A 132 -0.95 29.60 -10.77
N GLY A 133 -1.66 28.96 -9.84
CA GLY A 133 -3.03 29.30 -9.48
C GLY A 133 -4.10 28.70 -10.41
N THR A 134 -3.73 28.01 -11.49
CA THR A 134 -4.71 27.25 -12.29
C THR A 134 -5.44 26.24 -11.43
N ILE A 135 -6.77 26.23 -11.51
CA ILE A 135 -7.61 25.27 -10.80
C ILE A 135 -7.66 23.98 -11.60
N VAL A 136 -7.42 22.86 -10.93
CA VAL A 136 -7.56 21.51 -11.47
C VAL A 136 -8.39 20.64 -10.53
N SER A 137 -9.02 19.61 -11.08
CA SER A 137 -9.70 18.58 -10.31
C SER A 137 -8.79 17.33 -10.22
N SER A 138 -8.57 16.84 -8.99
CA SER A 138 -7.74 15.67 -8.72
C SER A 138 -8.37 14.83 -7.60
N SER A 139 -9.62 14.43 -7.85
CA SER A 139 -10.48 13.68 -6.92
C SER A 139 -10.05 12.23 -6.77
N LYS A 140 -10.64 11.51 -5.84
CA LYS A 140 -10.29 10.14 -5.44
C LYS A 140 -8.89 10.03 -4.81
N GLY A 141 -8.39 8.80 -4.69
CA GLY A 141 -7.12 8.48 -4.04
C GLY A 141 -7.26 8.22 -2.55
N TRP A 142 -6.15 7.87 -1.94
CA TRP A 142 -6.04 7.60 -0.51
C TRP A 142 -5.31 8.71 0.21
N TYR A 143 -5.72 8.99 1.44
CA TYR A 143 -4.87 9.68 2.40
C TYR A 143 -3.61 8.84 2.66
N ASP A 144 -2.50 9.49 2.95
CA ASP A 144 -1.22 8.81 3.12
C ASP A 144 -1.16 8.00 4.43
N ALA A 145 -1.27 8.68 5.55
CA ALA A 145 -1.16 8.09 6.89
C ALA A 145 -2.11 8.78 7.88
N GLY A 146 -1.57 9.50 8.85
CA GLY A 146 -2.35 10.34 9.76
C GLY A 146 -2.63 11.75 9.22
N ASP A 147 -2.07 12.10 8.08
CA ASP A 147 -2.32 13.35 7.36
C ASP A 147 -3.29 13.14 6.19
N TYR A 148 -3.77 14.24 5.61
CA TYR A 148 -4.77 14.21 4.56
C TYR A 148 -4.21 14.53 3.16
N ASN A 149 -2.89 14.44 3.00
CA ASN A 149 -2.23 14.65 1.71
C ASN A 149 -2.15 13.35 0.91
N LYS A 150 -1.83 13.46 -0.37
CA LYS A 150 -1.72 12.36 -1.31
C LYS A 150 -0.38 12.46 -2.04
N TYR A 151 0.41 11.38 -2.00
CA TYR A 151 1.78 11.34 -2.50
C TYR A 151 1.92 10.24 -3.55
N ILE A 152 2.50 10.55 -4.70
CA ILE A 152 2.63 9.57 -5.79
C ILE A 152 3.63 8.47 -5.44
N VAL A 153 4.78 8.81 -4.87
CA VAL A 153 5.81 7.82 -4.49
C VAL A 153 5.25 6.78 -3.52
N ASN A 154 4.62 7.22 -2.43
CA ASN A 154 4.02 6.32 -1.44
C ASN A 154 2.86 5.49 -2.01
N SER A 155 2.00 6.12 -2.80
CA SER A 155 0.91 5.41 -3.49
C SER A 155 1.46 4.39 -4.48
N GLY A 156 2.51 4.74 -5.24
CA GLY A 156 3.18 3.84 -6.17
C GLY A 156 3.74 2.61 -5.46
N TYR A 157 4.51 2.82 -4.40
CA TYR A 157 5.02 1.72 -3.58
C TYR A 157 3.92 0.81 -3.03
N SER A 158 2.87 1.38 -2.45
CA SER A 158 1.75 0.61 -1.87
C SER A 158 0.98 -0.18 -2.94
N ILE A 159 0.67 0.44 -4.07
CA ILE A 159 0.03 -0.21 -5.21
C ILE A 159 0.92 -1.32 -5.79
N GLY A 160 2.22 -1.07 -5.95
CA GLY A 160 3.17 -2.07 -6.45
C GLY A 160 3.21 -3.34 -5.59
N LEU A 161 3.21 -3.19 -4.26
CA LEU A 161 3.08 -4.33 -3.35
C LEU A 161 1.74 -5.08 -3.53
N MET A 162 0.63 -4.35 -3.60
CA MET A 162 -0.70 -4.95 -3.78
C MET A 162 -0.83 -5.68 -5.13
N GLN A 163 -0.30 -5.11 -6.19
CA GLN A 163 -0.26 -5.74 -7.51
C GLN A 163 0.59 -7.00 -7.51
N SER A 164 1.76 -6.96 -6.87
CA SER A 164 2.65 -8.12 -6.75
C SER A 164 2.00 -9.26 -5.96
N ILE A 165 1.37 -9.00 -4.82
CA ILE A 165 0.68 -10.06 -4.06
C ILE A 165 -0.53 -10.61 -4.82
N TYR A 166 -1.24 -9.78 -5.60
CA TYR A 166 -2.31 -10.26 -6.46
C TYR A 166 -1.79 -11.23 -7.52
N GLN A 167 -0.68 -10.90 -8.18
CA GLN A 167 -0.06 -11.79 -9.19
C GLN A 167 0.43 -13.12 -8.57
N LEU A 168 0.97 -13.07 -7.35
CA LEU A 168 1.45 -14.27 -6.67
C LEU A 168 0.32 -15.17 -6.14
N PHE A 169 -0.83 -14.59 -5.76
CA PHE A 169 -1.94 -15.30 -5.13
C PHE A 169 -3.30 -14.97 -5.74
N PRO A 170 -3.46 -15.06 -7.08
CA PRO A 170 -4.68 -14.61 -7.76
C PRO A 170 -5.93 -15.37 -7.30
N ASP A 171 -5.83 -16.67 -7.05
CA ASP A 171 -6.95 -17.49 -6.57
C ASP A 171 -7.46 -17.11 -5.18
N TYR A 172 -6.58 -16.63 -4.33
CA TYR A 172 -6.95 -16.14 -3.00
C TYR A 172 -7.73 -14.83 -3.14
N PHE A 173 -7.16 -13.85 -3.82
CA PHE A 173 -7.75 -12.52 -3.93
C PHE A 173 -9.01 -12.48 -4.80
N SER A 174 -9.14 -13.38 -5.78
CA SER A 174 -10.38 -13.50 -6.57
C SER A 174 -11.61 -13.91 -5.74
N ARG A 175 -11.39 -14.54 -4.59
CA ARG A 175 -12.45 -14.98 -3.68
C ARG A 175 -12.60 -14.10 -2.44
N GLN A 176 -11.60 -13.28 -2.13
CA GLN A 176 -11.64 -12.39 -0.98
C GLN A 176 -12.68 -11.28 -1.19
N LYS A 177 -13.50 -11.05 -0.17
CA LYS A 177 -14.47 -9.95 -0.12
C LYS A 177 -14.23 -9.13 1.13
N ILE A 178 -13.99 -7.83 0.95
CA ILE A 178 -13.72 -6.90 2.04
C ILE A 178 -14.89 -5.93 2.29
N ASN A 179 -16.03 -6.14 1.64
CA ASN A 179 -17.25 -5.35 1.81
C ASN A 179 -17.02 -3.85 1.52
N ILE A 180 -16.65 -3.54 0.29
CA ILE A 180 -16.54 -2.18 -0.25
C ILE A 180 -17.66 -1.92 -1.26
N PRO A 181 -17.92 -0.69 -1.70
CA PRO A 181 -19.02 -0.39 -2.64
C PRO A 181 -18.99 -1.20 -3.94
N GLU A 182 -17.83 -1.62 -4.37
CA GLU A 182 -17.59 -2.38 -5.61
C GLU A 182 -17.70 -3.90 -5.43
N SER A 183 -17.84 -4.44 -4.20
CA SER A 183 -17.77 -5.89 -3.90
C SER A 183 -18.75 -6.77 -4.70
N ASP A 184 -19.81 -6.20 -5.27
CA ASP A 184 -20.80 -6.93 -6.04
C ASP A 184 -20.51 -6.97 -7.56
N ASN A 185 -19.44 -6.33 -8.05
CA ASN A 185 -19.03 -6.40 -9.44
C ASN A 185 -18.26 -7.70 -9.75
N HIS A 186 -17.65 -7.81 -10.96
CA HIS A 186 -16.90 -9.00 -11.37
C HIS A 186 -15.40 -8.92 -11.04
N THR A 187 -14.93 -7.73 -10.67
CA THR A 187 -13.53 -7.48 -10.33
C THR A 187 -13.26 -7.90 -8.89
N PRO A 188 -12.12 -8.49 -8.56
CA PRO A 188 -11.72 -8.73 -7.18
C PRO A 188 -11.62 -7.44 -6.36
N ASP A 189 -12.12 -7.45 -5.13
CA ASP A 189 -12.14 -6.28 -4.25
C ASP A 189 -10.76 -5.61 -4.07
N LEU A 190 -9.67 -6.39 -4.09
CA LEU A 190 -8.32 -5.85 -4.05
C LEU A 190 -8.02 -4.96 -5.28
N LEU A 191 -8.43 -5.39 -6.46
CA LEU A 191 -8.26 -4.60 -7.69
C LEU A 191 -9.16 -3.37 -7.70
N ASP A 192 -10.40 -3.51 -7.22
CA ASP A 192 -11.33 -2.39 -7.08
C ASP A 192 -10.76 -1.30 -6.17
N GLU A 193 -10.20 -1.70 -5.03
CA GLU A 193 -9.59 -0.76 -4.09
C GLU A 193 -8.36 -0.07 -4.70
N MET A 194 -7.50 -0.83 -5.39
CA MET A 194 -6.37 -0.23 -6.12
C MET A 194 -6.83 0.72 -7.23
N HIS A 195 -7.89 0.36 -7.98
CA HIS A 195 -8.42 1.21 -9.05
C HIS A 195 -8.86 2.58 -8.53
N TYR A 196 -9.41 2.65 -7.32
CA TYR A 196 -9.80 3.92 -6.70
C TYR A 196 -8.62 4.88 -6.57
N ASN A 197 -7.45 4.38 -6.22
CA ASN A 197 -6.24 5.20 -6.10
C ASN A 197 -5.54 5.41 -7.45
N LEU A 198 -5.53 4.42 -8.34
CA LEU A 198 -4.98 4.55 -9.70
C LEU A 198 -5.72 5.63 -10.52
N ASP A 199 -7.03 5.75 -10.36
CA ASP A 199 -7.81 6.82 -10.98
C ASP A 199 -7.35 8.22 -10.52
N TRP A 200 -7.03 8.38 -9.22
CA TRP A 200 -6.42 9.61 -8.74
C TRP A 200 -5.02 9.82 -9.33
N MET A 201 -4.18 8.79 -9.34
CA MET A 201 -2.82 8.90 -9.89
C MET A 201 -2.84 9.38 -11.34
N LEU A 202 -3.79 8.91 -12.17
CA LEU A 202 -3.97 9.38 -13.54
C LEU A 202 -4.22 10.90 -13.62
N THR A 203 -4.88 11.50 -12.62
CA THR A 203 -5.10 12.96 -12.59
C THR A 203 -3.83 13.75 -12.29
N MET A 204 -2.82 13.09 -11.73
CA MET A 204 -1.53 13.68 -11.37
C MET A 204 -0.53 13.70 -12.55
N GLN A 205 -0.87 13.11 -13.68
CA GLN A 205 -0.07 13.23 -14.89
C GLN A 205 -0.42 14.52 -15.66
N ASP A 206 0.59 15.28 -16.05
CA ASP A 206 0.40 16.44 -16.91
C ASP A 206 0.13 15.97 -18.36
N PRO A 207 -1.04 16.28 -18.94
CA PRO A 207 -1.36 15.84 -20.28
C PRO A 207 -0.48 16.49 -21.36
N ALA A 208 0.20 17.61 -21.07
CA ALA A 208 1.00 18.35 -22.03
C ALA A 208 2.34 17.66 -22.35
N ASP A 209 2.98 17.05 -21.32
CA ASP A 209 4.31 16.45 -21.48
C ASP A 209 4.43 15.02 -20.94
N GLY A 210 3.43 14.54 -20.19
CA GLY A 210 3.41 13.21 -19.61
C GLY A 210 4.10 13.08 -18.25
N GLY A 211 4.75 14.13 -17.75
CA GLY A 211 5.38 14.15 -16.44
C GLY A 211 4.37 14.06 -15.30
N VAL A 212 4.77 13.53 -14.16
CA VAL A 212 3.87 13.28 -13.03
C VAL A 212 4.23 14.18 -11.86
N TYR A 213 3.23 14.89 -11.35
CA TYR A 213 3.37 15.74 -10.18
C TYR A 213 3.62 14.91 -8.92
N HIS A 214 4.52 15.39 -8.07
CA HIS A 214 5.02 14.61 -6.93
C HIS A 214 3.95 14.34 -5.87
N LYS A 215 3.16 15.35 -5.51
CA LYS A 215 2.09 15.24 -4.51
C LYS A 215 0.99 16.27 -4.69
N LEU A 216 -0.18 15.97 -4.08
CA LEU A 216 -1.27 16.87 -3.82
C LEU A 216 -1.34 17.11 -2.32
N THR A 217 -1.19 18.35 -1.88
CA THR A 217 -0.89 18.67 -0.48
C THR A 217 -1.51 20.00 -0.03
N THR A 218 -1.69 20.12 1.29
CA THR A 218 -1.79 21.42 1.96
C THR A 218 -0.40 22.03 2.20
N PRO A 219 -0.26 23.31 2.48
CA PRO A 219 1.02 23.91 2.85
C PRO A 219 1.62 23.27 4.11
N PHE A 220 0.80 23.00 5.11
CA PHE A 220 1.19 22.42 6.40
C PHE A 220 0.30 21.26 6.76
N PHE A 221 0.80 20.38 7.64
CA PHE A 221 -0.04 19.32 8.21
C PHE A 221 -1.20 19.92 9.00
N GLU A 222 -2.38 19.30 8.82
CA GLU A 222 -3.53 19.59 9.67
C GLU A 222 -3.30 19.00 11.08
N GLY A 223 -3.93 19.58 12.09
CA GLY A 223 -3.95 18.99 13.42
C GLY A 223 -4.90 17.80 13.54
N PHE A 224 -5.22 17.38 14.77
CA PHE A 224 -6.22 16.33 15.02
C PHE A 224 -7.64 16.84 14.76
N VAL A 225 -8.01 16.86 13.48
CA VAL A 225 -9.32 17.28 12.98
C VAL A 225 -9.89 16.22 12.06
N LYS A 226 -11.21 16.17 11.91
CA LYS A 226 -11.82 15.24 10.95
C LYS A 226 -11.59 15.71 9.51
N PRO A 227 -11.52 14.80 8.53
CA PRO A 227 -11.29 15.18 7.11
C PRO A 227 -12.27 16.23 6.59
N VAL A 228 -13.54 16.20 7.03
CA VAL A 228 -14.57 17.14 6.63
C VAL A 228 -14.36 18.57 7.19
N ASP A 229 -13.60 18.69 8.25
CA ASP A 229 -13.31 19.97 8.92
C ASP A 229 -12.04 20.64 8.40
N CYS A 230 -11.23 19.95 7.61
CA CYS A 230 -10.03 20.48 6.96
C CYS A 230 -10.41 21.41 5.82
N LYS A 231 -9.93 22.66 5.89
CA LYS A 231 -10.32 23.73 4.94
C LYS A 231 -9.13 24.45 4.30
N GLN A 232 -7.90 23.98 4.58
CA GLN A 232 -6.74 24.57 3.93
C GLN A 232 -6.79 24.42 2.41
N GLN A 233 -6.27 25.39 1.69
CA GLN A 233 -6.10 25.31 0.24
C GLN A 233 -5.15 24.16 -0.09
N ARG A 234 -5.52 23.38 -1.10
CA ARG A 234 -4.70 22.26 -1.58
C ARG A 234 -3.99 22.64 -2.89
N TYR A 235 -2.78 22.11 -3.03
CA TYR A 235 -1.88 22.40 -4.15
C TYR A 235 -1.34 21.11 -4.78
N ILE A 236 -1.16 21.13 -6.08
CA ILE A 236 -0.30 20.21 -6.81
C ILE A 236 1.05 20.88 -6.96
N VAL A 237 2.12 20.20 -6.51
CA VAL A 237 3.51 20.71 -6.55
C VAL A 237 4.29 20.13 -7.71
N GLN A 238 5.54 20.56 -7.89
CA GLN A 238 6.41 20.18 -9.00
C GLN A 238 6.37 18.70 -9.35
N LYS A 239 6.70 18.36 -10.59
CA LYS A 239 6.95 17.00 -11.05
C LYS A 239 8.26 16.48 -10.49
N SER A 240 8.39 15.14 -10.40
CA SER A 240 9.66 14.50 -10.07
C SER A 240 9.87 13.21 -10.86
N ILE A 241 11.14 12.87 -11.02
CA ILE A 241 11.54 11.66 -11.75
C ILE A 241 11.04 10.40 -11.03
N THR A 242 11.17 10.32 -9.70
CA THR A 242 10.69 9.19 -8.90
C THR A 242 9.19 9.00 -8.99
N ALA A 243 8.41 10.10 -8.84
CA ALA A 243 6.96 10.03 -9.03
C ALA A 243 6.57 9.58 -10.44
N ALA A 244 7.28 10.04 -11.48
CA ALA A 244 7.01 9.64 -12.86
C ALA A 244 7.31 8.15 -13.11
N LEU A 245 8.38 7.63 -12.53
CA LEU A 245 8.78 6.23 -12.69
C LEU A 245 7.91 5.27 -11.86
N ASP A 246 7.63 5.59 -10.60
CA ASP A 246 6.69 4.81 -9.79
C ASP A 246 5.30 4.73 -10.43
N PHE A 247 4.81 5.87 -10.91
CA PHE A 247 3.57 5.93 -11.69
C PHE A 247 3.65 5.05 -12.94
N ALA A 248 4.76 5.11 -13.70
CA ALA A 248 4.92 4.31 -14.91
C ALA A 248 4.90 2.81 -14.59
N ALA A 249 5.58 2.39 -13.53
CA ALA A 249 5.61 1.01 -13.09
C ALA A 249 4.20 0.49 -12.76
N VAL A 250 3.51 1.14 -11.82
CA VAL A 250 2.18 0.65 -11.39
C VAL A 250 1.13 0.74 -12.48
N MET A 251 1.19 1.73 -13.37
CA MET A 251 0.26 1.84 -14.49
C MET A 251 0.53 0.78 -15.56
N ALA A 252 1.79 0.46 -15.84
CA ALA A 252 2.14 -0.63 -16.75
C ALA A 252 1.66 -1.99 -16.22
N GLN A 253 1.88 -2.28 -14.94
CA GLN A 253 1.39 -3.50 -14.29
C GLN A 253 -0.15 -3.53 -14.25
N ALA A 254 -0.80 -2.42 -13.86
CA ALA A 254 -2.25 -2.30 -13.86
C ALA A 254 -2.86 -2.57 -15.24
N SER A 255 -2.20 -2.14 -16.32
CA SER A 255 -2.68 -2.37 -17.68
C SER A 255 -2.86 -3.87 -17.98
N ARG A 256 -1.97 -4.73 -17.48
CA ARG A 256 -2.07 -6.19 -17.61
C ARG A 256 -3.15 -6.77 -16.70
N LEU A 257 -3.16 -6.36 -15.43
CA LEU A 257 -4.08 -6.89 -14.43
C LEU A 257 -5.55 -6.58 -14.77
N PHE A 258 -5.81 -5.37 -15.25
CA PHE A 258 -7.17 -4.93 -15.59
C PHE A 258 -7.64 -5.30 -17.00
N ALA A 259 -6.79 -5.91 -17.82
CA ALA A 259 -7.17 -6.34 -19.17
C ALA A 259 -8.37 -7.33 -19.20
N SER A 260 -8.51 -8.14 -18.15
CA SER A 260 -9.63 -9.08 -17.99
C SER A 260 -10.90 -8.45 -17.40
N TYR A 261 -10.85 -7.19 -16.97
CA TYR A 261 -11.95 -6.51 -16.28
C TYR A 261 -12.51 -5.31 -17.06
N GLU A 262 -12.44 -5.39 -18.39
CA GLU A 262 -12.90 -4.33 -19.31
C GLU A 262 -14.39 -3.99 -19.15
N LYS A 263 -15.20 -4.96 -18.65
CA LYS A 263 -16.62 -4.75 -18.39
C LYS A 263 -16.87 -3.77 -17.25
N ASP A 264 -16.11 -3.89 -16.18
CA ASP A 264 -16.26 -3.05 -14.99
C ASP A 264 -15.46 -1.74 -15.16
N TYR A 265 -14.33 -1.79 -15.87
CA TYR A 265 -13.41 -0.67 -16.09
C TYR A 265 -13.09 -0.42 -17.58
N PRO A 266 -14.09 0.04 -18.38
CA PRO A 266 -13.94 0.18 -19.83
C PRO A 266 -12.77 1.09 -20.23
N GLY A 267 -11.83 0.55 -21.04
CA GLY A 267 -10.69 1.26 -21.59
C GLY A 267 -9.61 1.63 -20.57
N PHE A 268 -9.73 1.21 -19.30
CA PHE A 268 -8.74 1.54 -18.27
C PHE A 268 -7.38 0.92 -18.59
N SER A 269 -7.32 -0.34 -18.96
CA SER A 269 -6.08 -1.05 -19.33
C SER A 269 -5.27 -0.28 -20.38
N LYS A 270 -5.92 0.18 -21.45
CA LYS A 270 -5.25 0.96 -22.51
C LYS A 270 -4.81 2.34 -22.05
N ARG A 271 -5.63 3.04 -21.25
CA ARG A 271 -5.26 4.36 -20.71
C ARG A 271 -4.07 4.26 -19.78
N ALA A 272 -4.04 3.24 -18.91
CA ALA A 272 -2.96 3.00 -17.98
C ALA A 272 -1.62 2.76 -18.72
N LEU A 273 -1.61 1.89 -19.73
CA LEU A 273 -0.40 1.63 -20.51
C LEU A 273 0.11 2.87 -21.21
N LEU A 274 -0.78 3.64 -21.88
CA LEU A 274 -0.39 4.87 -22.54
C LEU A 274 0.16 5.91 -21.57
N ALA A 275 -0.43 6.01 -20.38
CA ALA A 275 0.04 6.90 -19.33
C ALA A 275 1.42 6.47 -18.80
N ALA A 276 1.64 5.18 -18.60
CA ALA A 276 2.93 4.62 -18.19
C ALA A 276 4.05 4.95 -19.17
N GLU A 277 3.83 4.70 -20.47
CA GLU A 277 4.82 5.00 -21.50
C GLU A 277 5.18 6.50 -21.58
N LYS A 278 4.18 7.38 -21.41
CA LYS A 278 4.41 8.84 -21.39
C LYS A 278 5.21 9.28 -20.17
N ALA A 279 4.91 8.74 -18.99
CA ALA A 279 5.60 9.07 -17.76
C ALA A 279 7.06 8.61 -17.80
N TYR A 280 7.30 7.40 -18.30
CA TYR A 280 8.66 6.88 -18.51
C TYR A 280 9.46 7.73 -19.50
N ALA A 281 8.89 8.05 -20.65
CA ALA A 281 9.53 8.91 -21.66
C ALA A 281 9.79 10.35 -21.16
N TRP A 282 8.98 10.83 -20.22
CA TRP A 282 9.26 12.10 -19.53
C TRP A 282 10.47 11.95 -18.60
N ALA A 283 10.52 10.90 -17.78
CA ALA A 283 11.61 10.66 -16.85
C ALA A 283 12.97 10.53 -17.57
N GLU A 284 13.02 9.87 -18.73
CA GLU A 284 14.25 9.78 -19.55
C GLU A 284 14.80 11.16 -19.99
N LYS A 285 13.91 12.14 -20.18
CA LYS A 285 14.27 13.51 -20.58
C LYS A 285 14.57 14.43 -19.40
N HIS A 286 14.23 14.01 -18.20
CA HIS A 286 14.32 14.78 -16.96
C HIS A 286 15.10 14.02 -15.86
N PRO A 287 16.32 13.52 -16.13
CA PRO A 287 17.04 12.62 -15.23
C PRO A 287 17.47 13.28 -13.90
N GLU A 288 17.42 14.62 -13.80
CA GLU A 288 17.84 15.38 -12.63
C GLU A 288 16.67 16.04 -11.88
N ASP A 289 15.42 15.80 -12.30
CA ASP A 289 14.25 16.47 -11.74
C ASP A 289 13.77 15.75 -10.47
N TYR A 290 14.62 15.70 -9.45
CA TYR A 290 14.29 15.18 -8.13
C TYR A 290 13.44 16.16 -7.32
N TYR A 291 12.57 15.64 -6.45
CA TYR A 291 11.84 16.46 -5.50
C TYR A 291 12.74 16.82 -4.32
N ASN A 292 12.91 18.11 -4.09
CA ASN A 292 13.60 18.64 -2.92
C ASN A 292 12.80 19.80 -2.33
N GLN A 293 12.15 19.53 -1.19
CA GLN A 293 11.23 20.48 -0.56
C GLN A 293 11.91 21.75 -0.07
N ASN A 294 13.15 21.63 0.42
CA ASN A 294 13.90 22.81 0.88
C ASN A 294 14.25 23.77 -0.27
N LEU A 295 14.68 23.21 -1.41
CA LEU A 295 14.94 24.02 -2.60
C LEU A 295 13.66 24.61 -3.19
N LEU A 296 12.54 23.88 -3.13
CA LEU A 296 11.24 24.37 -3.56
C LEU A 296 10.84 25.59 -2.71
N ASN A 297 10.93 25.49 -1.39
CA ASN A 297 10.50 26.52 -0.45
C ASN A 297 11.38 27.79 -0.53
N GLN A 298 12.65 27.67 -0.93
CA GLN A 298 13.51 28.83 -1.19
C GLN A 298 13.08 29.66 -2.40
N LYS A 299 12.37 29.06 -3.34
CA LYS A 299 12.05 29.67 -4.66
C LYS A 299 10.58 30.03 -4.82
N PHE A 300 9.67 29.33 -4.13
CA PHE A 300 8.23 29.41 -4.40
C PHE A 300 7.40 29.56 -3.13
N GLN A 301 6.21 30.15 -3.28
CA GLN A 301 5.23 30.33 -2.21
C GLN A 301 3.86 29.78 -2.65
N PRO A 302 3.02 29.32 -1.70
CA PRO A 302 3.31 29.19 -0.26
C PRO A 302 4.37 28.10 0.03
N GLU A 303 5.08 28.19 1.15
CA GLU A 303 5.95 27.10 1.61
C GLU A 303 5.15 25.81 1.80
N ILE A 304 5.78 24.67 1.49
CA ILE A 304 5.22 23.33 1.67
C ILE A 304 6.05 22.62 2.76
N ALA A 305 5.40 22.26 3.86
CA ALA A 305 6.04 21.62 5.02
C ALA A 305 5.36 20.28 5.41
N THR A 306 4.85 19.57 4.42
CA THR A 306 4.28 18.22 4.57
C THR A 306 5.30 17.15 4.16
N GLY A 307 4.93 15.86 4.13
CA GLY A 307 5.86 14.77 3.78
C GLY A 307 6.63 15.06 2.48
N GLU A 308 7.93 14.83 2.49
CA GLU A 308 8.79 15.10 1.35
C GLU A 308 8.81 13.93 0.37
N TYR A 309 9.07 12.71 0.84
CA TYR A 309 9.27 11.50 0.03
C TYR A 309 10.23 11.74 -1.14
N GLY A 310 11.27 12.52 -0.87
CA GLY A 310 12.32 12.84 -1.83
C GLY A 310 13.36 11.73 -1.94
N ASP A 311 14.00 11.65 -3.09
CA ASP A 311 15.12 10.77 -3.34
C ASP A 311 16.25 11.54 -4.04
N THR A 312 17.43 10.92 -4.14
CA THR A 312 18.62 11.48 -4.78
C THR A 312 19.13 10.63 -5.95
N HIS A 313 18.51 9.51 -6.21
CA HIS A 313 18.76 8.58 -7.31
C HIS A 313 17.45 7.92 -7.73
N ALA A 314 17.41 7.36 -8.93
CA ALA A 314 16.20 6.75 -9.49
C ALA A 314 16.52 5.47 -10.28
N ASP A 315 17.64 4.79 -9.97
CA ASP A 315 18.06 3.59 -10.69
C ASP A 315 17.11 2.42 -10.43
N ASP A 316 16.59 2.33 -9.24
CA ASP A 316 15.64 1.31 -8.82
C ASP A 316 14.23 1.55 -9.37
N GLU A 317 13.76 2.80 -9.44
CA GLU A 317 12.50 3.11 -10.09
C GLU A 317 12.59 2.92 -11.61
N PHE A 318 13.72 3.27 -12.24
CA PHE A 318 13.95 2.96 -13.67
C PHE A 318 13.93 1.45 -13.92
N PHE A 319 14.60 0.68 -13.07
CA PHE A 319 14.61 -0.78 -13.17
C PHE A 319 13.20 -1.36 -13.06
N TRP A 320 12.44 -0.93 -12.05
CA TRP A 320 11.08 -1.40 -11.85
C TRP A 320 10.15 -0.99 -13.00
N ALA A 321 10.12 0.30 -13.36
CA ALA A 321 9.28 0.80 -14.43
C ALA A 321 9.62 0.16 -15.79
N ALA A 322 10.91 0.01 -16.10
CA ALA A 322 11.33 -0.67 -17.34
C ALA A 322 10.91 -2.14 -17.35
N THR A 323 11.01 -2.84 -16.19
CA THR A 323 10.58 -4.24 -16.08
C THR A 323 9.08 -4.37 -16.37
N GLU A 324 8.25 -3.56 -15.73
CA GLU A 324 6.80 -3.59 -15.92
C GLU A 324 6.39 -3.19 -17.34
N LEU A 325 7.05 -2.19 -17.93
CA LEU A 325 6.83 -1.79 -19.32
C LEU A 325 7.28 -2.87 -20.31
N TYR A 326 8.39 -3.54 -20.05
CA TYR A 326 8.82 -4.66 -20.88
C TYR A 326 7.77 -5.77 -20.91
N PHE A 327 7.28 -6.20 -19.75
CA PHE A 327 6.22 -7.21 -19.67
C PHE A 327 4.89 -6.77 -20.30
N SER A 328 4.61 -5.47 -20.30
CA SER A 328 3.36 -4.95 -20.88
C SER A 328 3.43 -4.71 -22.40
N THR A 329 4.65 -4.49 -22.97
CA THR A 329 4.80 -4.07 -24.37
C THR A 329 5.66 -4.98 -25.22
N GLY A 330 6.58 -5.74 -24.61
CA GLY A 330 7.61 -6.52 -25.31
C GLY A 330 8.66 -5.68 -26.03
N LYS A 331 8.74 -4.37 -25.80
CA LYS A 331 9.68 -3.47 -26.48
C LYS A 331 11.10 -3.66 -25.97
N GLU A 332 12.05 -3.86 -26.90
CA GLU A 332 13.46 -4.13 -26.57
C GLU A 332 14.14 -3.00 -25.79
N ILE A 333 13.76 -1.75 -26.03
CA ILE A 333 14.31 -0.58 -25.31
C ILE A 333 14.15 -0.71 -23.78
N TYR A 334 13.04 -1.24 -23.31
CA TYR A 334 12.83 -1.46 -21.88
C TYR A 334 13.64 -2.63 -21.35
N ARG A 335 13.79 -3.71 -22.15
CA ARG A 335 14.64 -4.85 -21.78
C ARG A 335 16.12 -4.45 -21.65
N GLU A 336 16.61 -3.61 -22.54
CA GLU A 336 17.99 -3.08 -22.47
C GLU A 336 18.20 -2.29 -21.16
N GLU A 337 17.23 -1.47 -20.75
CA GLU A 337 17.33 -0.71 -19.50
C GLU A 337 17.25 -1.62 -18.27
N VAL A 338 16.40 -2.65 -18.28
CA VAL A 338 16.37 -3.69 -17.23
C VAL A 338 17.74 -4.35 -17.06
N ILE A 339 18.37 -4.77 -18.16
CA ILE A 339 19.70 -5.41 -18.12
C ILE A 339 20.76 -4.46 -17.57
N LYS A 340 20.73 -3.22 -18.00
CA LYS A 340 21.69 -2.17 -17.61
C LYS A 340 21.58 -1.83 -16.12
N LYS A 341 20.36 -1.78 -15.55
CA LYS A 341 20.09 -1.35 -14.18
C LYS A 341 19.84 -2.50 -13.19
N ALA A 342 19.93 -3.75 -13.64
CA ALA A 342 19.70 -4.90 -12.78
C ALA A 342 20.56 -4.85 -11.50
N PRO A 343 19.95 -4.96 -10.31
CA PRO A 343 20.71 -4.86 -9.07
C PRO A 343 21.57 -6.10 -8.84
N LYS A 344 22.76 -5.92 -8.27
CA LYS A 344 23.61 -7.05 -7.83
C LYS A 344 23.16 -7.61 -6.48
N VAL A 345 22.56 -6.78 -5.66
CA VAL A 345 22.02 -7.11 -4.34
C VAL A 345 20.73 -6.32 -4.16
N TYR A 346 19.74 -6.93 -3.54
CA TYR A 346 18.48 -6.26 -3.22
C TYR A 346 18.09 -6.54 -1.76
N THR A 347 17.32 -5.63 -1.20
CA THR A 347 16.75 -5.71 0.15
C THR A 347 15.23 -5.76 0.06
N ALA A 348 14.56 -5.89 1.20
CA ALA A 348 13.12 -5.68 1.26
C ALA A 348 12.77 -4.29 0.69
N PRO A 349 11.72 -4.17 -0.13
CA PRO A 349 11.38 -2.90 -0.76
C PRO A 349 10.90 -1.86 0.26
N GLY A 350 11.09 -0.60 -0.08
CA GLY A 350 10.57 0.57 0.61
C GLY A 350 10.27 1.64 -0.43
N TRP A 351 9.64 2.73 -0.05
CA TRP A 351 9.34 3.83 -0.97
C TRP A 351 10.60 4.50 -1.57
N GLY A 352 11.74 4.41 -0.92
CA GLY A 352 13.05 4.89 -1.42
C GLY A 352 13.96 3.76 -1.89
N ASN A 353 13.45 2.54 -2.12
CA ASN A 353 14.17 1.43 -2.75
C ASN A 353 13.18 0.44 -3.33
N THR A 354 12.92 0.55 -4.62
CA THR A 354 11.90 -0.23 -5.33
C THR A 354 12.48 -1.41 -6.11
N PHE A 355 13.80 -1.68 -6.08
CA PHE A 355 14.42 -2.79 -6.83
C PHE A 355 13.71 -4.12 -6.68
N ALA A 356 13.31 -4.48 -5.45
CA ALA A 356 12.65 -5.75 -5.22
C ALA A 356 11.28 -5.85 -5.92
N LEU A 357 10.56 -4.75 -6.12
CA LEU A 357 9.31 -4.74 -6.88
C LEU A 357 9.54 -5.11 -8.34
N GLY A 358 10.59 -4.60 -8.97
CA GLY A 358 10.99 -5.00 -10.31
C GLY A 358 11.48 -6.45 -10.42
N ILE A 359 11.94 -7.05 -9.31
CA ILE A 359 12.33 -8.48 -9.29
C ILE A 359 11.08 -9.38 -9.13
N PHE A 360 10.05 -8.90 -8.42
CA PHE A 360 8.78 -9.64 -8.26
C PHE A 360 7.89 -9.57 -9.51
N ALA A 361 8.14 -8.63 -10.42
CA ALA A 361 7.45 -8.49 -11.68
C ALA A 361 7.77 -9.68 -12.63
#